data_f5021efa8457f72158e36a418a53d329
#
_entry.id   f5021efa8457f72158e36a418a53d329
#
_cell.length_a   1.000
_cell.length_b   1.000
_cell.length_c   1.000
_cell.angle_alpha   90.00
_cell.angle_beta   90.00
_cell.angle_gamma   90.00
#
_symmetry.space_group_name_H-M   'P 1'
#
loop_
_entity.id
_entity.type
_entity.pdbx_description
1 polymer ?
#
loop_
_entity_poly.entity_id
_entity_poly.type
_entity_poly.pdbx_seq_one_letter_code
_entity_poly.pdbx_strand_id
1 'polypeptide(L)'
;MKLTVLMDNNTYIDQYFLGEPAFSVYIEDGDERILFDTGYSDAFIRNAEQMQIDLGELTYIVLSHGHNDHSRGLTFLWDKYDLKNVKIVAHPGVFAPKRYMGLDVGAPFTKEDCLAHGLQVIDGSKPVQITERLTFLSEIPRVTSFESKEPIGECTDTGLADFVMDDSALAYESKDGVFIVTGCSHSGICNIILQALRCSEEKGSGSVSDNNKSCEYVGNRFENNRNNNTGHGIVRDEEGRSKNIRSKTISGIIGGFHLLKKNQQLTETIRFLEQHTNGMLYPCHCVSFAAKHEMMNTLPITEVGVGLQLEVE
;
A
#
# COMPACT_ATOMS: atom_id res chain seq x y z
N MET A 1 -9.81 0.55 -12.92
CA MET A 1 -8.37 0.48 -12.68
C MET A 1 -7.84 -0.85 -13.19
N LYS A 2 -6.73 -0.86 -13.90
CA LYS A 2 -6.00 -2.07 -14.28
C LYS A 2 -4.63 -2.03 -13.62
N LEU A 3 -4.15 -3.15 -13.09
CA LEU A 3 -2.81 -3.23 -12.51
C LEU A 3 -2.05 -4.45 -13.05
N THR A 4 -0.73 -4.31 -13.16
CA THR A 4 0.20 -5.36 -13.61
C THR A 4 1.38 -5.42 -12.64
N VAL A 5 1.66 -6.60 -12.09
CA VAL A 5 2.82 -6.83 -11.21
C VAL A 5 4.08 -6.87 -12.06
N LEU A 6 4.96 -5.88 -11.89
CA LEU A 6 6.24 -5.79 -12.58
C LEU A 6 7.37 -6.48 -11.82
N MET A 7 7.25 -6.55 -10.48
CA MET A 7 8.24 -7.21 -9.63
C MET A 7 7.58 -7.85 -8.41
N ASP A 8 7.97 -9.07 -8.12
CA ASP A 8 7.65 -9.85 -6.92
C ASP A 8 8.74 -10.91 -6.70
N ASN A 9 8.77 -11.52 -5.52
CA ASN A 9 9.66 -12.64 -5.20
C ASN A 9 9.38 -13.89 -6.04
N ASN A 10 8.19 -13.98 -6.64
CA ASN A 10 7.70 -15.14 -7.36
C ASN A 10 7.48 -14.84 -8.85
N THR A 11 7.69 -15.88 -9.67
CA THR A 11 7.35 -15.90 -11.09
C THR A 11 6.50 -17.13 -11.39
N TYR A 12 5.67 -17.07 -12.43
CA TYR A 12 4.85 -18.23 -12.82
C TYR A 12 5.60 -19.19 -13.73
N ILE A 13 5.20 -20.45 -13.69
CA ILE A 13 5.67 -21.47 -14.64
C ILE A 13 5.39 -21.00 -16.08
N ASP A 14 6.36 -21.21 -16.96
CA ASP A 14 6.30 -20.84 -18.39
C ASP A 14 6.15 -19.33 -18.67
N GLN A 15 6.31 -18.48 -17.64
CA GLN A 15 6.45 -17.04 -17.78
C GLN A 15 7.88 -16.64 -17.40
N TYR A 16 8.70 -16.29 -18.39
CA TYR A 16 10.14 -16.07 -18.22
C TYR A 16 10.47 -14.66 -17.80
N PHE A 17 9.72 -14.12 -16.82
CA PHE A 17 10.00 -12.85 -16.17
C PHE A 17 11.07 -12.99 -15.08
N LEU A 18 11.66 -11.88 -14.70
CA LEU A 18 12.64 -11.81 -13.61
C LEU A 18 11.92 -11.59 -12.29
N GLY A 19 12.22 -12.39 -11.28
CA GLY A 19 11.80 -12.19 -9.89
C GLY A 19 12.99 -11.77 -9.04
N GLU A 20 12.73 -10.91 -8.04
CA GLU A 20 13.70 -10.56 -6.99
C GLU A 20 12.96 -10.28 -5.68
N PRO A 21 13.62 -10.31 -4.49
CA PRO A 21 12.96 -9.98 -3.22
C PRO A 21 12.66 -8.48 -3.14
N ALA A 22 11.65 -8.06 -3.87
CA ALA A 22 11.24 -6.67 -4.06
C ALA A 22 9.79 -6.62 -4.53
N PHE A 23 9.22 -5.41 -4.62
CA PHE A 23 7.86 -5.22 -5.12
C PHE A 23 7.75 -4.03 -6.06
N SER A 24 6.96 -4.18 -7.14
CA SER A 24 6.59 -3.08 -8.04
C SER A 24 5.33 -3.44 -8.83
N VAL A 25 4.41 -2.48 -8.96
CA VAL A 25 3.15 -2.61 -9.69
C VAL A 25 2.93 -1.41 -10.61
N TYR A 26 2.63 -1.69 -11.87
CA TYR A 26 2.16 -0.68 -12.82
C TYR A 26 0.64 -0.62 -12.78
N ILE A 27 0.09 0.60 -12.70
CA ILE A 27 -1.35 0.85 -12.56
C ILE A 27 -1.81 1.83 -13.64
N GLU A 28 -2.90 1.48 -14.32
CA GLU A 28 -3.62 2.32 -15.26
C GLU A 28 -4.98 2.69 -14.67
N ASP A 29 -5.26 3.99 -14.51
CA ASP A 29 -6.55 4.49 -14.06
C ASP A 29 -6.92 5.78 -14.81
N GLY A 30 -7.84 5.65 -15.76
CA GLY A 30 -8.13 6.71 -16.73
C GLY A 30 -6.90 7.04 -17.57
N ASP A 31 -6.51 8.33 -17.58
CA ASP A 31 -5.34 8.82 -18.30
C ASP A 31 -4.04 8.70 -17.50
N GLU A 32 -4.13 8.33 -16.21
CA GLU A 32 -2.97 8.24 -15.35
C GLU A 32 -2.24 6.89 -15.49
N ARG A 33 -0.92 6.97 -15.54
CA ARG A 33 0.03 5.84 -15.57
C ARG A 33 0.90 5.92 -14.34
N ILE A 34 0.70 4.99 -13.42
CA ILE A 34 1.23 5.06 -12.05
C ILE A 34 2.15 3.87 -11.82
N LEU A 35 3.35 4.12 -11.34
CA LEU A 35 4.25 3.09 -10.84
C LEU A 35 4.21 3.11 -9.31
N PHE A 36 3.67 2.06 -8.70
CA PHE A 36 3.68 1.87 -7.25
C PHE A 36 4.85 0.99 -6.87
N ASP A 37 5.79 1.55 -6.12
CA ASP A 37 7.11 1.01 -5.82
C ASP A 37 7.96 0.69 -7.08
N THR A 38 9.25 0.58 -6.92
CA THR A 38 10.20 0.48 -8.03
C THR A 38 11.08 -0.76 -7.98
N GLY A 39 10.88 -1.63 -6.99
CA GLY A 39 11.75 -2.78 -6.82
C GLY A 39 13.16 -2.42 -6.35
N TYR A 40 14.08 -3.38 -6.46
CA TYR A 40 15.46 -3.26 -5.97
C TYR A 40 16.49 -3.01 -7.09
N SER A 41 16.27 -3.56 -8.29
CA SER A 41 17.17 -3.45 -9.43
C SER A 41 16.45 -2.90 -10.68
N ASP A 42 17.08 -2.99 -11.86
CA ASP A 42 16.46 -2.69 -13.15
C ASP A 42 15.49 -3.79 -13.64
N ALA A 43 15.33 -4.87 -12.88
CA ALA A 43 14.58 -6.04 -13.33
C ALA A 43 13.10 -5.71 -13.62
N PHE A 44 12.46 -4.82 -12.85
CA PHE A 44 11.09 -4.37 -13.13
C PHE A 44 10.96 -3.63 -14.48
N ILE A 45 12.00 -2.88 -14.89
CA ILE A 45 12.04 -2.19 -16.19
C ILE A 45 12.12 -3.23 -17.31
N ARG A 46 12.98 -4.23 -17.17
CA ARG A 46 13.12 -5.31 -18.14
C ARG A 46 11.84 -6.13 -18.27
N ASN A 47 11.16 -6.37 -17.16
CA ASN A 47 9.85 -7.03 -17.16
C ASN A 47 8.78 -6.17 -17.85
N ALA A 48 8.75 -4.86 -17.57
CA ALA A 48 7.85 -3.93 -18.26
C ALA A 48 8.06 -3.93 -19.78
N GLU A 49 9.30 -3.88 -20.23
CA GLU A 49 9.64 -3.96 -21.68
C GLU A 49 9.16 -5.27 -22.30
N GLN A 50 9.38 -6.39 -21.62
CA GLN A 50 8.91 -7.70 -22.10
C GLN A 50 7.38 -7.79 -22.16
N MET A 51 6.67 -7.08 -21.27
CA MET A 51 5.20 -6.95 -21.25
C MET A 51 4.70 -5.86 -22.21
N GLN A 52 5.58 -5.15 -22.90
CA GLN A 52 5.27 -4.02 -23.78
C GLN A 52 4.60 -2.85 -23.03
N ILE A 53 4.97 -2.63 -21.77
CA ILE A 53 4.58 -1.50 -20.95
C ILE A 53 5.66 -0.42 -21.06
N ASP A 54 5.27 0.76 -21.56
CA ASP A 54 6.19 1.91 -21.70
C ASP A 54 6.22 2.73 -20.38
N LEU A 55 7.29 2.58 -19.62
CA LEU A 55 7.50 3.37 -18.40
C LEU A 55 7.93 4.83 -18.68
N GLY A 56 8.19 5.20 -19.94
CA GLY A 56 8.39 6.59 -20.36
C GLY A 56 7.10 7.43 -20.32
N GLU A 57 5.93 6.78 -20.28
CA GLU A 57 4.62 7.44 -20.22
C GLU A 57 4.08 7.62 -18.78
N LEU A 58 4.90 7.35 -17.76
CA LEU A 58 4.48 7.51 -16.38
C LEU A 58 4.06 8.95 -16.07
N THR A 59 2.94 9.09 -15.37
CA THR A 59 2.43 10.36 -14.83
C THR A 59 2.70 10.47 -13.32
N TYR A 60 2.71 9.32 -12.63
CA TYR A 60 3.01 9.23 -11.21
C TYR A 60 3.98 8.09 -10.89
N ILE A 61 4.80 8.32 -9.88
CA ILE A 61 5.52 7.30 -9.11
C ILE A 61 5.04 7.43 -7.68
N VAL A 62 4.71 6.31 -7.03
CA VAL A 62 4.27 6.27 -5.64
C VAL A 62 5.19 5.34 -4.87
N LEU A 63 5.82 5.83 -3.81
CA LEU A 63 6.62 5.00 -2.93
C LEU A 63 5.87 4.70 -1.65
N SER A 64 5.68 3.41 -1.38
CA SER A 64 4.96 2.94 -0.19
C SER A 64 5.72 3.26 1.09
N HIS A 65 7.04 3.11 1.07
CA HIS A 65 7.95 3.43 2.16
C HIS A 65 9.41 3.46 1.65
N GLY A 66 10.36 3.79 2.53
CA GLY A 66 11.74 4.06 2.12
C GLY A 66 12.68 2.86 2.09
N HIS A 67 12.23 1.61 2.25
CA HIS A 67 13.13 0.48 2.11
C HIS A 67 13.61 0.31 0.66
N ASN A 68 14.85 -0.13 0.51
CA ASN A 68 15.53 -0.16 -0.79
C ASN A 68 14.95 -1.19 -1.77
N ASP A 69 14.27 -2.22 -1.30
CA ASP A 69 13.55 -3.20 -2.12
C ASP A 69 12.22 -2.69 -2.68
N HIS A 70 11.83 -1.48 -2.31
CA HIS A 70 10.68 -0.73 -2.85
C HIS A 70 11.09 0.54 -3.58
N SER A 71 12.23 1.12 -3.24
CA SER A 71 12.62 2.46 -3.70
C SER A 71 13.83 2.49 -4.62
N ARG A 72 14.79 1.56 -4.48
CA ARG A 72 16.09 1.62 -5.16
C ARG A 72 15.96 1.58 -6.69
N GLY A 73 14.98 0.87 -7.22
CA GLY A 73 14.75 0.79 -8.66
C GLY A 73 14.56 2.14 -9.34
N LEU A 74 14.12 3.16 -8.59
CA LEU A 74 13.97 4.53 -9.11
C LEU A 74 15.28 5.07 -9.71
N THR A 75 16.44 4.69 -9.15
CA THR A 75 17.74 5.14 -9.69
C THR A 75 17.99 4.60 -11.11
N PHE A 76 17.55 3.39 -11.41
CA PHE A 76 17.66 2.82 -12.75
C PHE A 76 16.60 3.40 -13.71
N LEU A 77 15.44 3.81 -13.17
CA LEU A 77 14.38 4.38 -13.96
C LEU A 77 14.77 5.76 -14.52
N TRP A 78 15.29 6.66 -13.69
CA TRP A 78 15.71 7.99 -14.15
C TRP A 78 16.99 7.98 -14.99
N ASP A 79 17.83 6.93 -14.89
CA ASP A 79 18.96 6.75 -15.80
C ASP A 79 18.53 6.34 -17.20
N LYS A 80 17.31 5.76 -17.34
CA LYS A 80 16.81 5.23 -18.60
C LYS A 80 15.76 6.12 -19.26
N TYR A 81 14.92 6.78 -18.49
CA TYR A 81 13.79 7.57 -18.98
C TYR A 81 13.88 9.03 -18.54
N ASP A 82 13.40 9.94 -19.37
CA ASP A 82 13.19 11.33 -18.97
C ASP A 82 11.93 11.42 -18.10
N LEU A 83 12.14 11.61 -16.78
CA LEU A 83 11.06 11.71 -15.79
C LEU A 83 10.61 13.15 -15.53
N LYS A 84 10.96 14.08 -16.42
CA LYS A 84 10.57 15.47 -16.28
C LYS A 84 9.04 15.60 -16.20
N ASN A 85 8.58 16.26 -15.13
CA ASN A 85 7.18 16.46 -14.78
C ASN A 85 6.42 15.23 -14.29
N VAL A 86 7.04 14.06 -14.17
CA VAL A 86 6.44 12.92 -13.46
C VAL A 86 6.33 13.30 -11.97
N LYS A 87 5.16 13.10 -11.41
CA LYS A 87 4.89 13.36 -9.98
C LYS A 87 5.32 12.17 -9.16
N ILE A 88 6.16 12.41 -8.13
CA ILE A 88 6.49 11.38 -7.14
C ILE A 88 5.80 11.69 -5.83
N VAL A 89 4.92 10.78 -5.37
CA VAL A 89 4.20 10.86 -4.10
C VAL A 89 4.89 9.95 -3.10
N ALA A 90 5.39 10.52 -2.02
CA ALA A 90 6.06 9.77 -0.97
C ALA A 90 5.94 10.50 0.38
N HIS A 91 5.82 9.75 1.47
CA HIS A 91 5.99 10.32 2.81
C HIS A 91 7.43 10.85 2.97
N PRO A 92 7.67 12.01 3.62
CA PRO A 92 9.02 12.57 3.78
C PRO A 92 10.03 11.60 4.42
N GLY A 93 9.58 10.70 5.30
CA GLY A 93 10.42 9.67 5.92
C GLY A 93 10.99 8.63 4.96
N VAL A 94 10.50 8.55 3.71
CA VAL A 94 11.05 7.68 2.66
C VAL A 94 12.51 8.03 2.37
N PHE A 95 12.87 9.30 2.45
CA PHE A 95 14.20 9.81 2.14
C PHE A 95 15.17 9.74 3.32
N ALA A 96 14.71 9.27 4.50
CA ALA A 96 15.58 9.12 5.66
C ALA A 96 16.50 7.90 5.50
N PRO A 97 17.79 8.01 5.85
CA PRO A 97 18.71 6.89 5.77
C PRO A 97 18.38 5.86 6.86
N LYS A 98 18.24 4.60 6.47
CA LYS A 98 17.80 3.49 7.33
C LYS A 98 18.85 2.38 7.34
N ARG A 99 19.04 1.73 8.51
CA ARG A 99 19.95 0.60 8.66
C ARG A 99 19.29 -0.54 9.44
N TYR A 100 19.48 -1.76 8.94
CA TYR A 100 19.02 -2.99 9.59
C TYR A 100 20.11 -4.06 9.54
N MET A 101 20.45 -4.66 10.68
CA MET A 101 21.48 -5.70 10.81
C MET A 101 22.85 -5.31 10.18
N GLY A 102 23.21 -4.03 10.29
CA GLY A 102 24.47 -3.51 9.75
C GLY A 102 24.46 -3.20 8.24
N LEU A 103 23.33 -3.42 7.56
CA LEU A 103 23.15 -3.10 6.15
C LEU A 103 22.35 -1.81 6.01
N ASP A 104 22.71 -0.98 5.04
CA ASP A 104 21.91 0.17 4.65
C ASP A 104 20.69 -0.35 3.84
N VAL A 105 19.50 -0.10 4.37
CA VAL A 105 18.24 -0.60 3.81
C VAL A 105 17.30 0.53 3.37
N GLY A 106 17.70 1.79 3.53
CA GLY A 106 16.94 2.97 3.10
C GLY A 106 17.02 3.22 1.60
N ALA A 107 16.21 4.19 1.12
CA ALA A 107 16.29 4.69 -0.24
C ALA A 107 17.71 5.25 -0.50
N PRO A 108 18.37 4.87 -1.61
CA PRO A 108 19.74 5.31 -1.90
C PRO A 108 19.78 6.70 -2.57
N PHE A 109 18.77 7.50 -2.36
CA PHE A 109 18.62 8.85 -2.92
C PHE A 109 17.86 9.76 -1.95
N THR A 110 18.00 11.05 -2.17
CA THR A 110 17.36 12.12 -1.42
C THR A 110 16.20 12.74 -2.23
N LYS A 111 15.43 13.59 -1.57
CA LYS A 111 14.41 14.43 -2.25
C LYS A 111 15.06 15.34 -3.30
N GLU A 112 16.23 15.87 -3.00
CA GLU A 112 17.02 16.75 -3.88
C GLU A 112 17.45 16.01 -5.16
N ASP A 113 17.79 14.72 -5.06
CA ASP A 113 18.12 13.88 -6.23
C ASP A 113 16.89 13.72 -7.13
N CYS A 114 15.71 13.47 -6.55
CA CYS A 114 14.45 13.41 -7.31
C CYS A 114 14.19 14.71 -8.08
N LEU A 115 14.34 15.86 -7.42
CA LEU A 115 14.17 17.17 -8.04
C LEU A 115 15.20 17.43 -9.16
N ALA A 116 16.47 17.00 -8.96
CA ALA A 116 17.53 17.14 -9.95
C ALA A 116 17.26 16.33 -11.22
N HIS A 117 16.53 15.20 -11.12
CA HIS A 117 16.08 14.39 -12.26
C HIS A 117 14.73 14.84 -12.83
N GLY A 118 14.22 16.01 -12.43
CA GLY A 118 13.03 16.64 -13.00
C GLY A 118 11.70 16.15 -12.42
N LEU A 119 11.70 15.26 -11.43
CA LEU A 119 10.49 14.81 -10.74
C LEU A 119 9.83 15.92 -9.94
N GLN A 120 8.51 15.93 -9.90
CA GLN A 120 7.73 16.82 -9.04
C GLN A 120 7.39 16.11 -7.73
N VAL A 121 8.13 16.42 -6.66
CA VAL A 121 7.93 15.76 -5.36
C VAL A 121 6.69 16.29 -4.65
N ILE A 122 5.70 15.44 -4.46
CA ILE A 122 4.48 15.69 -3.69
C ILE A 122 4.67 15.16 -2.27
N ASP A 123 4.46 16.02 -1.28
CA ASP A 123 4.53 15.65 0.13
C ASP A 123 3.37 14.71 0.49
N GLY A 124 3.71 13.47 0.79
CA GLY A 124 2.80 12.41 1.21
C GLY A 124 2.65 12.29 2.74
N SER A 125 2.97 13.31 3.53
CA SER A 125 2.69 13.30 4.98
C SER A 125 1.20 13.27 5.30
N LYS A 126 0.35 13.61 4.32
CA LYS A 126 -1.11 13.52 4.40
C LYS A 126 -1.63 12.72 3.21
N PRO A 127 -2.86 12.17 3.28
CA PRO A 127 -3.48 11.49 2.15
C PRO A 127 -3.52 12.37 0.89
N VAL A 128 -3.13 11.79 -0.25
CA VAL A 128 -3.08 12.49 -1.55
C VAL A 128 -4.06 11.83 -2.52
N GLN A 129 -4.94 12.63 -3.11
CA GLN A 129 -5.80 12.15 -4.20
C GLN A 129 -4.99 12.07 -5.49
N ILE A 130 -4.82 10.86 -6.06
CA ILE A 130 -4.07 10.63 -7.31
C ILE A 130 -5.01 10.70 -8.50
N THR A 131 -6.13 9.95 -8.48
CA THR A 131 -7.22 10.03 -9.46
C THR A 131 -8.53 10.27 -8.73
N GLU A 132 -9.64 10.41 -9.45
CA GLU A 132 -10.97 10.54 -8.82
C GLU A 132 -11.26 9.41 -7.82
N ARG A 133 -10.77 8.17 -8.11
CA ARG A 133 -11.06 6.96 -7.33
C ARG A 133 -9.86 6.42 -6.56
N LEU A 134 -8.63 6.88 -6.83
CA LEU A 134 -7.39 6.37 -6.23
C LEU A 134 -6.80 7.39 -5.25
N THR A 135 -6.62 6.99 -4.01
CA THR A 135 -6.07 7.80 -2.92
C THR A 135 -4.82 7.15 -2.35
N PHE A 136 -3.74 7.92 -2.22
CA PHE A 136 -2.59 7.55 -1.40
C PHE A 136 -2.94 7.76 0.08
N LEU A 137 -2.85 6.69 0.86
CA LEU A 137 -3.02 6.71 2.31
C LEU A 137 -1.67 6.91 2.98
N SER A 138 -1.62 7.77 3.96
CA SER A 138 -0.39 8.06 4.70
C SER A 138 -0.67 8.16 6.19
N GLU A 139 0.41 8.16 6.99
CA GLU A 139 0.33 8.22 8.46
C GLU A 139 -0.68 7.23 9.03
N ILE A 140 -0.54 5.96 8.62
CA ILE A 140 -1.46 4.89 9.00
C ILE A 140 -1.50 4.74 10.53
N PRO A 141 -2.65 5.01 11.18
CA PRO A 141 -2.77 4.90 12.64
C PRO A 141 -2.61 3.47 13.11
N ARG A 142 -1.74 3.23 14.10
CA ARG A 142 -1.43 1.90 14.64
C ARG A 142 -2.33 1.56 15.82
N VAL A 143 -3.59 1.25 15.53
CA VAL A 143 -4.65 1.06 16.53
C VAL A 143 -4.81 -0.40 16.98
N THR A 144 -4.38 -1.38 16.17
CA THR A 144 -4.42 -2.79 16.55
C THR A 144 -3.37 -3.10 17.63
N SER A 145 -3.71 -4.00 18.55
CA SER A 145 -2.80 -4.37 19.64
C SER A 145 -1.75 -5.41 19.25
N PHE A 146 -1.83 -6.00 18.07
CA PHE A 146 -1.02 -7.14 17.64
C PHE A 146 -0.13 -6.86 16.42
N GLU A 147 -0.27 -5.70 15.74
CA GLU A 147 0.57 -5.31 14.60
C GLU A 147 1.60 -4.26 14.97
N SER A 148 2.69 -4.17 14.19
CA SER A 148 3.67 -3.07 14.24
C SER A 148 4.26 -2.81 15.64
N LYS A 149 4.70 -3.86 16.32
CA LYS A 149 5.21 -3.76 17.70
C LYS A 149 6.72 -3.61 17.78
N GLU A 150 7.44 -4.07 16.78
CA GLU A 150 8.89 -4.09 16.76
C GLU A 150 9.42 -3.13 15.69
N PRO A 151 10.52 -2.42 15.97
CA PRO A 151 11.18 -1.59 14.98
C PRO A 151 11.90 -2.48 13.94
N ILE A 152 12.09 -1.94 12.74
CA ILE A 152 12.91 -2.53 11.69
C ILE A 152 14.18 -1.70 11.53
N GLY A 153 15.15 -1.95 12.39
CA GLY A 153 16.42 -1.22 12.39
C GLY A 153 16.35 0.16 13.03
N GLU A 154 17.11 1.09 12.46
CA GLU A 154 17.29 2.44 12.96
C GLU A 154 17.41 3.47 11.82
N CYS A 155 16.99 4.71 12.08
CA CYS A 155 17.31 5.86 11.25
C CYS A 155 18.74 6.32 11.59
N THR A 156 19.67 6.27 10.63
CA THR A 156 21.11 6.47 10.92
C THR A 156 21.51 7.90 11.20
N ASP A 157 20.72 8.87 10.77
CA ASP A 157 20.90 10.30 11.05
C ASP A 157 20.50 10.70 12.47
N THR A 158 19.52 10.00 13.05
CA THR A 158 19.03 10.27 14.40
C THR A 158 19.46 9.24 15.43
N GLY A 159 19.85 8.03 14.99
CA GLY A 159 20.12 6.86 15.85
C GLY A 159 18.88 6.31 16.54
N LEU A 160 17.69 6.73 16.14
CA LEU A 160 16.43 6.25 16.72
C LEU A 160 15.96 4.97 16.03
N ALA A 161 15.28 4.12 16.79
CA ALA A 161 14.63 2.92 16.28
C ALA A 161 13.62 3.28 15.18
N ASP A 162 13.70 2.59 14.02
CA ASP A 162 12.81 2.84 12.90
C ASP A 162 11.58 1.93 12.97
N PHE A 163 10.42 2.52 13.23
CA PHE A 163 9.13 1.85 13.16
C PHE A 163 8.47 1.96 11.78
N VAL A 164 9.20 2.45 10.77
CA VAL A 164 8.71 2.66 9.40
C VAL A 164 7.43 3.50 9.39
N MET A 165 7.51 4.69 9.99
CA MET A 165 6.36 5.61 10.09
C MET A 165 5.96 6.19 8.73
N ASP A 166 6.82 6.05 7.72
CA ASP A 166 6.59 6.40 6.33
C ASP A 166 5.76 5.35 5.55
N ASP A 167 5.38 4.23 6.19
CA ASP A 167 4.56 3.18 5.56
C ASP A 167 3.20 3.70 5.10
N SER A 168 2.87 3.41 3.86
CA SER A 168 1.69 3.92 3.16
C SER A 168 1.11 2.89 2.19
N ALA A 169 -0.08 3.16 1.65
CA ALA A 169 -0.76 2.29 0.71
C ALA A 169 -1.63 3.11 -0.26
N LEU A 170 -2.15 2.46 -1.30
CA LEU A 170 -3.17 3.01 -2.18
C LEU A 170 -4.54 2.40 -1.86
N ALA A 171 -5.57 3.23 -1.83
CA ALA A 171 -6.97 2.81 -1.72
C ALA A 171 -7.74 3.23 -2.97
N TYR A 172 -8.35 2.28 -3.65
CA TYR A 172 -9.15 2.49 -4.85
C TYR A 172 -10.63 2.23 -4.55
N GLU A 173 -11.48 3.20 -4.85
CA GLU A 173 -12.92 3.10 -4.73
C GLU A 173 -13.50 2.30 -5.91
N SER A 174 -13.71 1.00 -5.70
CA SER A 174 -14.33 0.12 -6.68
C SER A 174 -15.86 0.09 -6.51
N LYS A 175 -16.56 -0.48 -7.48
CA LYS A 175 -18.02 -0.69 -7.37
C LYS A 175 -18.43 -1.65 -6.23
N ASP A 176 -17.53 -2.58 -5.87
CA ASP A 176 -17.76 -3.64 -4.90
C ASP A 176 -17.18 -3.31 -3.50
N GLY A 177 -16.55 -2.15 -3.35
CA GLY A 177 -15.90 -1.72 -2.10
C GLY A 177 -14.55 -1.04 -2.34
N VAL A 178 -13.67 -1.11 -1.36
CA VAL A 178 -12.32 -0.53 -1.46
C VAL A 178 -11.32 -1.62 -1.83
N PHE A 179 -10.54 -1.40 -2.88
CA PHE A 179 -9.40 -2.24 -3.25
C PHE A 179 -8.10 -1.58 -2.77
N ILE A 180 -7.23 -2.35 -2.11
CA ILE A 180 -5.98 -1.83 -1.53
C ILE A 180 -4.77 -2.38 -2.29
N VAL A 181 -3.81 -1.48 -2.61
CA VAL A 181 -2.46 -1.85 -3.06
C VAL A 181 -1.48 -1.39 -1.98
N THR A 182 -0.68 -2.31 -1.44
CA THR A 182 0.25 -2.02 -0.36
C THR A 182 1.65 -2.54 -0.66
N GLY A 183 2.69 -1.90 -0.10
CA GLY A 183 4.08 -2.37 -0.19
C GLY A 183 4.34 -3.51 0.78
N CYS A 184 4.84 -3.20 1.99
CA CYS A 184 5.11 -4.20 3.04
C CYS A 184 4.08 -4.23 4.16
N SER A 185 3.28 -3.19 4.34
CA SER A 185 2.35 -3.05 5.48
C SER A 185 3.07 -3.08 6.84
N HIS A 186 4.15 -2.33 6.99
CA HIS A 186 4.86 -2.22 8.27
C HIS A 186 4.02 -1.60 9.39
N SER A 187 3.07 -0.75 9.02
CA SER A 187 2.05 -0.24 9.95
C SER A 187 1.04 -1.30 10.39
N GLY A 188 0.96 -2.40 9.66
CA GLY A 188 0.00 -3.49 9.84
C GLY A 188 -1.12 -3.44 8.81
N ILE A 189 -1.39 -4.58 8.16
CA ILE A 189 -2.43 -4.65 7.11
C ILE A 189 -3.83 -4.36 7.67
N CYS A 190 -4.13 -4.74 8.91
CA CYS A 190 -5.41 -4.42 9.55
C CYS A 190 -5.54 -2.91 9.81
N ASN A 191 -4.46 -2.24 10.20
CA ASN A 191 -4.42 -0.79 10.37
C ASN A 191 -4.62 -0.05 9.04
N ILE A 192 -4.01 -0.55 7.94
CA ILE A 192 -4.22 -0.01 6.58
C ILE A 192 -5.69 -0.15 6.16
N ILE A 193 -6.31 -1.31 6.40
CA ILE A 193 -7.73 -1.56 6.11
C ILE A 193 -8.62 -0.55 6.86
N LEU A 194 -8.40 -0.37 8.15
CA LEU A 194 -9.18 0.57 8.96
C LEU A 194 -9.07 2.00 8.43
N GLN A 195 -7.87 2.43 8.04
CA GLN A 195 -7.66 3.75 7.46
C GLN A 195 -8.33 3.88 6.08
N ALA A 196 -8.23 2.86 5.21
CA ALA A 196 -8.85 2.86 3.90
C ALA A 196 -10.38 2.98 3.98
N LEU A 197 -11.01 2.20 4.85
CA LEU A 197 -12.46 2.24 5.08
C LEU A 197 -12.90 3.60 5.61
N ARG A 198 -12.17 4.17 6.57
CA ARG A 198 -12.44 5.49 7.12
C ARG A 198 -12.37 6.59 6.06
N CYS A 199 -11.29 6.65 5.28
CA CYS A 199 -11.14 7.64 4.21
C CYS A 199 -12.27 7.53 3.17
N SER A 200 -12.71 6.31 2.88
CA SER A 200 -13.81 6.05 1.95
C SER A 200 -15.18 6.51 2.49
N GLU A 201 -15.45 6.36 3.79
CA GLU A 201 -16.69 6.84 4.44
C GLU A 201 -16.76 8.37 4.47
N GLU A 202 -15.66 9.04 4.75
CA GLU A 202 -15.58 10.51 4.78
C GLU A 202 -15.92 11.12 3.41
N LYS A 203 -15.46 10.51 2.30
CA LYS A 203 -15.83 10.92 0.93
C LYS A 203 -17.33 10.75 0.65
N GLY A 204 -17.94 9.67 1.13
CA GLY A 204 -19.37 9.35 0.92
C GLY A 204 -20.33 10.23 1.72
N SER A 205 -19.89 10.93 2.76
CA SER A 205 -20.76 11.72 3.64
C SER A 205 -21.13 13.12 3.11
N GLY A 206 -20.61 13.52 1.95
CA GLY A 206 -21.08 14.72 1.22
C GLY A 206 -20.87 16.07 1.91
N SER A 207 -20.07 16.19 2.96
CA SER A 207 -19.66 17.46 3.52
C SER A 207 -18.57 18.11 2.66
N VAL A 208 -18.98 18.57 1.47
CA VAL A 208 -18.14 19.38 0.58
C VAL A 208 -18.01 20.76 1.23
N SER A 209 -16.91 20.98 1.93
CA SER A 209 -16.35 22.31 2.10
C SER A 209 -14.83 22.15 2.22
N ASP A 210 -14.17 22.69 1.22
CA ASP A 210 -12.73 22.82 1.04
C ASP A 210 -11.96 21.55 0.61
N ASN A 211 -11.35 21.65 -0.59
CA ASN A 211 -10.40 20.72 -1.22
C ASN A 211 -9.12 20.47 -0.40
N ASN A 212 -9.14 20.67 0.92
CA ASN A 212 -8.01 20.57 1.85
C ASN A 212 -8.36 19.89 3.18
N LYS A 213 -9.49 19.18 3.30
CA LYS A 213 -9.72 18.37 4.51
C LYS A 213 -9.04 17.02 4.34
N SER A 214 -7.82 16.94 4.85
CA SER A 214 -7.09 15.71 5.12
C SER A 214 -7.94 14.77 5.99
N CYS A 215 -7.88 13.46 5.73
CA CYS A 215 -8.31 12.41 6.65
C CYS A 215 -7.46 12.49 7.93
N GLU A 216 -7.71 13.51 8.78
CA GLU A 216 -6.97 13.67 10.03
C GLU A 216 -7.50 12.71 11.09
N TYR A 217 -6.59 12.01 11.75
CA TYR A 217 -6.92 11.16 12.90
C TYR A 217 -7.40 12.05 14.06
N VAL A 218 -8.70 12.12 14.27
CA VAL A 218 -9.28 12.59 15.52
C VAL A 218 -9.51 11.35 16.38
N GLY A 219 -8.59 11.11 17.30
CA GLY A 219 -8.70 9.99 18.23
C GLY A 219 -10.00 10.07 19.00
N ASN A 220 -10.94 9.13 18.74
CA ASN A 220 -11.83 8.63 19.78
C ASN A 220 -12.76 7.51 19.26
N ARG A 221 -12.76 6.43 20.07
CA ARG A 221 -13.80 5.40 20.27
C ARG A 221 -14.12 4.42 19.15
N PHE A 222 -13.30 3.39 19.05
CA PHE A 222 -13.85 2.06 18.86
C PHE A 222 -14.15 1.45 20.25
N GLU A 223 -15.37 1.60 20.74
CA GLU A 223 -15.86 0.79 21.84
C GLU A 223 -16.15 -0.62 21.28
N ASN A 224 -15.41 -1.61 21.77
CA ASN A 224 -15.68 -3.04 21.54
C ASN A 224 -17.08 -3.40 22.07
N ASN A 225 -18.09 -3.31 21.23
CA ASN A 225 -19.41 -3.85 21.54
C ASN A 225 -19.40 -5.36 21.21
N ARG A 226 -19.08 -6.19 22.21
CA ARG A 226 -18.97 -7.66 22.12
C ARG A 226 -20.31 -8.40 21.92
N ASN A 227 -21.40 -7.69 21.65
CA ASN A 227 -22.71 -8.31 21.48
C ASN A 227 -23.46 -7.66 20.32
N ASN A 228 -23.19 -8.09 19.07
CA ASN A 228 -24.27 -8.24 18.06
C ASN A 228 -23.67 -8.85 16.78
N ASN A 229 -24.18 -10.00 16.47
CA ASN A 229 -23.85 -10.88 15.36
C ASN A 229 -24.60 -10.43 14.07
N THR A 230 -24.46 -9.16 13.66
CA THR A 230 -24.92 -8.67 12.35
C THR A 230 -24.06 -7.46 11.96
N GLY A 231 -23.36 -7.56 10.83
CA GLY A 231 -22.44 -6.55 10.30
C GLY A 231 -23.13 -5.26 9.79
N HIS A 232 -23.91 -4.60 10.64
CA HIS A 232 -24.54 -3.32 10.37
C HIS A 232 -24.27 -2.39 11.56
N GLY A 233 -23.29 -1.51 11.41
CA GLY A 233 -23.09 -0.39 12.32
C GLY A 233 -24.19 0.65 12.11
N ILE A 234 -25.05 0.87 13.10
CA ILE A 234 -25.98 2.00 13.09
C ILE A 234 -25.24 3.21 13.63
N VAL A 235 -24.88 4.17 12.78
CA VAL A 235 -24.44 5.50 13.18
C VAL A 235 -25.69 6.40 13.25
N ARG A 236 -25.87 7.09 14.36
CA ARG A 236 -26.93 8.09 14.53
C ARG A 236 -26.34 9.49 14.27
N ASP A 237 -27.03 10.30 13.46
CA ASP A 237 -26.70 11.70 13.30
C ASP A 237 -27.03 12.48 14.59
N GLU A 238 -26.62 13.77 14.66
CA GLU A 238 -26.88 14.64 15.79
C GLU A 238 -28.38 14.82 16.11
N GLU A 239 -29.27 14.42 15.20
CA GLU A 239 -30.73 14.42 15.33
C GLU A 239 -31.30 13.03 15.68
N GLY A 240 -30.44 12.04 15.93
CA GLY A 240 -30.86 10.70 16.36
C GLY A 240 -31.44 9.80 15.24
N ARG A 241 -31.34 10.20 13.97
CA ARG A 241 -31.81 9.42 12.83
C ARG A 241 -30.83 8.35 12.45
N SER A 242 -31.28 7.10 12.33
CA SER A 242 -30.48 5.99 11.87
C SER A 242 -30.18 6.13 10.38
N LYS A 243 -28.93 6.46 10.01
CA LYS A 243 -28.43 6.29 8.65
C LYS A 243 -28.01 4.84 8.49
N ASN A 244 -28.68 4.09 7.62
CA ASN A 244 -28.19 2.81 7.11
C ASN A 244 -27.00 3.12 6.18
N ILE A 245 -25.81 3.30 6.77
CA ILE A 245 -24.57 3.31 6.02
C ILE A 245 -24.31 1.84 5.71
N ARG A 246 -24.43 1.45 4.44
CA ARG A 246 -23.77 0.20 3.98
C ARG A 246 -22.31 0.41 4.32
N SER A 247 -21.81 -0.26 5.36
CA SER A 247 -20.38 -0.25 5.66
C SER A 247 -19.67 -0.72 4.40
N LYS A 248 -18.84 0.15 3.83
CA LYS A 248 -18.00 -0.24 2.70
C LYS A 248 -17.13 -1.40 3.19
N THR A 249 -16.95 -2.39 2.34
CA THR A 249 -16.12 -3.56 2.60
C THR A 249 -14.85 -3.47 1.76
N ILE A 250 -13.85 -4.26 2.10
CA ILE A 250 -12.65 -4.41 1.28
C ILE A 250 -12.95 -5.41 0.16
N SER A 251 -12.93 -4.93 -1.09
CA SER A 251 -13.19 -5.73 -2.30
C SER A 251 -11.97 -6.53 -2.76
N GLY A 252 -10.78 -6.21 -2.26
CA GLY A 252 -9.55 -6.96 -2.53
C GLY A 252 -8.32 -6.24 -2.00
N ILE A 253 -7.22 -6.98 -1.85
CA ILE A 253 -5.93 -6.45 -1.39
C ILE A 253 -4.80 -7.14 -2.14
N ILE A 254 -3.85 -6.38 -2.67
CA ILE A 254 -2.60 -6.90 -3.24
C ILE A 254 -1.39 -6.25 -2.56
N GLY A 255 -0.38 -7.06 -2.26
CA GLY A 255 0.92 -6.61 -1.72
C GLY A 255 1.42 -7.43 -0.53
N GLY A 256 2.43 -6.91 0.14
CA GLY A 256 3.03 -7.52 1.31
C GLY A 256 2.25 -7.21 2.59
N PHE A 257 2.05 -8.22 3.44
CA PHE A 257 1.36 -8.08 4.73
C PHE A 257 2.31 -8.20 5.92
N HIS A 258 3.61 -8.26 5.66
CA HIS A 258 4.69 -8.46 6.63
C HIS A 258 4.44 -9.61 7.61
N LEU A 259 3.89 -10.71 7.11
CA LEU A 259 3.56 -11.92 7.88
C LEU A 259 4.61 -13.00 7.62
N LEU A 260 5.69 -12.97 8.41
CA LEU A 260 6.87 -13.82 8.19
C LEU A 260 6.84 -15.13 8.98
N LYS A 261 6.03 -15.23 10.03
CA LYS A 261 6.02 -16.35 10.98
C LYS A 261 4.59 -16.74 11.35
N LYS A 262 4.39 -18.02 11.72
CA LYS A 262 3.18 -18.47 12.40
C LYS A 262 3.24 -18.02 13.87
N ASN A 263 2.51 -16.96 14.20
CA ASN A 263 2.48 -16.35 15.51
C ASN A 263 1.08 -15.75 15.80
N GLN A 264 0.93 -15.09 16.94
CA GLN A 264 -0.33 -14.44 17.31
C GLN A 264 -0.76 -13.37 16.29
N GLN A 265 0.18 -12.59 15.75
CA GLN A 265 -0.11 -11.58 14.73
C GLN A 265 -0.82 -12.21 13.52
N LEU A 266 -0.28 -13.31 12.97
CA LEU A 266 -0.91 -14.02 11.84
C LEU A 266 -2.33 -14.47 12.18
N THR A 267 -2.53 -15.09 13.36
CA THR A 267 -3.85 -15.59 13.78
C THR A 267 -4.86 -14.46 13.92
N GLU A 268 -4.50 -13.35 14.54
CA GLU A 268 -5.40 -12.19 14.71
C GLU A 268 -5.65 -11.48 13.37
N THR A 269 -4.63 -11.39 12.49
CA THR A 269 -4.80 -10.83 11.14
C THR A 269 -5.78 -11.66 10.30
N ILE A 270 -5.70 -13.00 10.33
CA ILE A 270 -6.64 -13.87 9.61
C ILE A 270 -8.07 -13.60 10.10
N ARG A 271 -8.31 -13.60 11.41
CA ARG A 271 -9.64 -13.31 11.98
C ARG A 271 -10.17 -11.93 11.58
N PHE A 272 -9.28 -10.94 11.51
CA PHE A 272 -9.66 -9.59 11.10
C PHE A 272 -10.05 -9.56 9.62
N LEU A 273 -9.26 -10.19 8.75
CA LEU A 273 -9.53 -10.27 7.31
C LEU A 273 -10.86 -10.99 7.02
N GLU A 274 -11.17 -12.09 7.72
CA GLU A 274 -12.46 -12.79 7.60
C GLU A 274 -13.68 -11.88 7.86
N GLN A 275 -13.51 -10.89 8.72
CA GLN A 275 -14.60 -9.98 9.12
C GLN A 275 -14.72 -8.74 8.23
N HIS A 276 -13.63 -8.28 7.59
CA HIS A 276 -13.58 -6.99 6.92
C HIS A 276 -13.39 -7.09 5.40
N THR A 277 -13.13 -8.30 4.86
CA THR A 277 -12.92 -8.50 3.43
C THR A 277 -13.97 -9.45 2.84
N ASN A 278 -14.46 -9.12 1.66
CA ASN A 278 -15.38 -9.96 0.90
C ASN A 278 -14.86 -10.34 -0.49
N GLY A 279 -13.66 -9.87 -0.83
CA GLY A 279 -13.01 -10.10 -2.11
C GLY A 279 -11.76 -10.95 -2.02
N MET A 280 -11.12 -11.13 -3.16
CA MET A 280 -9.89 -11.90 -3.30
C MET A 280 -8.70 -11.19 -2.68
N LEU A 281 -7.85 -11.94 -2.00
CA LEU A 281 -6.60 -11.46 -1.42
C LEU A 281 -5.40 -11.98 -2.21
N TYR A 282 -4.44 -11.11 -2.44
CA TYR A 282 -3.24 -11.35 -3.22
C TYR A 282 -1.97 -11.08 -2.36
N PRO A 283 -1.76 -11.86 -1.26
CA PRO A 283 -0.60 -11.69 -0.38
C PRO A 283 0.68 -12.13 -1.09
N CYS A 284 1.67 -11.22 -1.15
CA CYS A 284 2.91 -11.46 -1.88
C CYS A 284 4.13 -10.86 -1.17
N HIS A 285 5.25 -10.81 -1.82
CA HIS A 285 6.48 -10.18 -1.39
C HIS A 285 6.90 -10.62 0.04
N CYS A 286 6.63 -9.84 1.07
CA CYS A 286 7.01 -10.11 2.47
C CYS A 286 5.98 -10.97 3.24
N VAL A 287 5.29 -11.91 2.57
CA VAL A 287 4.42 -12.91 3.19
C VAL A 287 5.03 -14.30 3.02
N SER A 288 5.39 -14.95 4.12
CA SER A 288 6.03 -16.27 4.07
C SER A 288 5.10 -17.34 3.52
N PHE A 289 5.67 -18.39 2.91
CA PHE A 289 4.91 -19.55 2.45
C PHE A 289 4.07 -20.18 3.58
N ALA A 290 4.63 -20.24 4.80
CA ALA A 290 3.91 -20.79 5.95
C ALA A 290 2.71 -19.92 6.36
N ALA A 291 2.82 -18.59 6.22
CA ALA A 291 1.70 -17.68 6.47
C ALA A 291 0.62 -17.81 5.39
N LYS A 292 1.01 -17.82 4.10
CA LYS A 292 0.08 -18.04 2.98
C LYS A 292 -0.68 -19.37 3.13
N HIS A 293 0.01 -20.45 3.48
CA HIS A 293 -0.62 -21.74 3.72
C HIS A 293 -1.66 -21.69 4.85
N GLU A 294 -1.38 -20.97 5.94
CA GLU A 294 -2.35 -20.82 7.03
C GLU A 294 -3.57 -20.00 6.60
N MET A 295 -3.33 -18.90 5.88
CA MET A 295 -4.41 -18.04 5.35
C MET A 295 -5.33 -18.81 4.39
N MET A 296 -4.80 -19.70 3.55
CA MET A 296 -5.58 -20.49 2.58
C MET A 296 -6.65 -21.38 3.22
N ASN A 297 -6.56 -21.67 4.52
CA ASN A 297 -7.55 -22.52 5.20
C ASN A 297 -8.92 -21.83 5.30
N THR A 298 -8.95 -20.48 5.33
CA THR A 298 -10.19 -19.74 5.62
C THR A 298 -10.39 -18.53 4.71
N LEU A 299 -9.34 -18.02 4.08
CA LEU A 299 -9.38 -16.81 3.25
C LEU A 299 -9.24 -17.14 1.76
N PRO A 300 -9.94 -16.41 0.87
CA PRO A 300 -9.79 -16.54 -0.57
C PRO A 300 -8.49 -15.87 -1.03
N ILE A 301 -7.38 -16.58 -0.98
CA ILE A 301 -6.09 -16.06 -1.46
C ILE A 301 -5.71 -16.65 -2.81
N THR A 302 -5.04 -15.82 -3.61
CA THR A 302 -4.49 -16.20 -4.92
C THR A 302 -2.99 -15.98 -4.92
N GLU A 303 -2.27 -16.86 -5.61
CA GLU A 303 -0.84 -16.70 -5.84
C GLU A 303 -0.57 -15.44 -6.67
N VAL A 304 0.47 -14.70 -6.28
CA VAL A 304 1.00 -13.56 -7.03
C VAL A 304 2.35 -13.92 -7.60
N GLY A 305 2.62 -13.44 -8.78
CA GLY A 305 3.92 -13.48 -9.41
C GLY A 305 4.04 -12.37 -10.44
N VAL A 306 5.25 -12.14 -10.91
CA VAL A 306 5.52 -11.17 -11.98
C VAL A 306 4.68 -11.50 -13.20
N GLY A 307 4.01 -10.50 -13.77
CA GLY A 307 3.10 -10.65 -14.92
C GLY A 307 1.63 -10.84 -14.53
N LEU A 308 1.28 -10.95 -13.24
CA LEU A 308 -0.13 -10.94 -12.81
C LEU A 308 -0.80 -9.64 -13.26
N GLN A 309 -1.97 -9.77 -13.90
CA GLN A 309 -2.81 -8.64 -14.28
C GLN A 309 -4.17 -8.75 -13.57
N LEU A 310 -4.65 -7.64 -13.02
CA LEU A 310 -5.97 -7.54 -12.40
C LEU A 310 -6.71 -6.34 -12.96
N GLU A 311 -8.02 -6.51 -13.15
CA GLU A 311 -8.96 -5.43 -13.47
C GLU A 311 -9.90 -5.23 -12.28
N VAL A 312 -9.95 -4.00 -11.78
CA VAL A 312 -10.79 -3.59 -10.65
C VAL A 312 -11.76 -2.51 -11.14
N GLU A 313 -13.05 -2.86 -11.19
CA GLU A 313 -14.09 -2.00 -11.75
C GLU A 313 -14.68 -0.98 -10.76
#